data_b9f17db7ff46fd2c83a9420ebfcc072d
#
_entry.id   b9f17db7ff46fd2c83a9420ebfcc072d
#
_cell.length_a   1.000
_cell.length_b   1.000
_cell.length_c   1.000
_cell.angle_alpha   90.00
_cell.angle_beta   90.00
_cell.angle_gamma   90.00
#
_symmetry.space_group_name_H-M   'P 1'
#
loop_
_entity.id
_entity.type
_entity.pdbx_description
1 polymer ?
#
loop_
_entity_poly.entity_id
_entity_poly.type
_entity_poly.pdbx_seq_one_letter_code
_entity_poly.pdbx_strand_id
1 'polypeptide(L)'
;MCPGDVLLTPSWFWHSHECVGNEDCYWMDFLDVPLVHLLEPMFFERHPDGLESKIQNLTEAPLVFRWEDTLQKLDAISDTDFTEADQLIELGSPALDSIALYMLRFSAGSSSAKIQTTANNIFAVIKGEGKTTIDGNEFSWSFGDTIAIPSWRSYQHHASSDAILLRVTDAPVMEKFNWLRTKNLDA
;
A
#
# COMPACT_ATOMS: atom_id res chain seq x y z
N MET A 1 14.25 10.01 0.64
CA MET A 1 12.87 9.66 0.23
C MET A 1 12.34 10.77 -0.66
N CYS A 2 11.69 10.42 -1.75
CA CYS A 2 10.97 11.34 -2.63
C CYS A 2 9.47 11.03 -2.56
N PRO A 3 8.59 11.96 -2.97
CA PRO A 3 7.16 11.68 -3.04
C PRO A 3 6.87 10.44 -3.91
N GLY A 4 6.08 9.50 -3.39
CA GLY A 4 5.77 8.22 -4.04
C GLY A 4 6.73 7.06 -3.74
N ASP A 5 7.88 7.31 -3.11
CA ASP A 5 8.73 6.22 -2.61
C ASP A 5 8.00 5.41 -1.54
N VAL A 6 8.18 4.09 -1.56
CA VAL A 6 7.67 3.17 -0.53
C VAL A 6 8.85 2.48 0.14
N LEU A 7 8.87 2.49 1.46
CA LEU A 7 9.92 1.89 2.28
C LEU A 7 9.32 0.83 3.19
N LEU A 8 10.07 -0.25 3.38
CA LEU A 8 9.72 -1.30 4.33
C LEU A 8 10.61 -1.22 5.57
N THR A 9 9.99 -1.39 6.72
CA THR A 9 10.68 -1.60 8.00
C THR A 9 10.30 -2.99 8.50
N PRO A 10 11.17 -4.00 8.31
CA PRO A 10 10.90 -5.35 8.83
C PRO A 10 10.78 -5.35 10.35
N SER A 11 10.07 -6.34 10.89
CA SER A 11 9.95 -6.55 12.35
C SER A 11 11.33 -6.66 13.00
N TRP A 12 11.46 -6.17 14.22
CA TRP A 12 12.68 -6.23 15.04
C TRP A 12 13.85 -5.36 14.54
N PHE A 13 13.58 -4.40 13.67
CA PHE A 13 14.57 -3.43 13.21
C PHE A 13 14.36 -2.08 13.88
N TRP A 14 15.42 -1.52 14.45
CA TRP A 14 15.43 -0.11 14.79
C TRP A 14 15.40 0.74 13.53
N HIS A 15 14.63 1.78 13.55
CA HIS A 15 14.59 2.76 12.48
C HIS A 15 14.26 4.14 13.03
N SER A 16 14.60 5.15 12.27
CA SER A 16 14.30 6.54 12.60
C SER A 16 14.08 7.33 11.32
N HIS A 17 13.40 8.44 11.45
CA HIS A 17 13.16 9.38 10.36
C HIS A 17 13.72 10.74 10.75
N GLU A 18 14.39 11.39 9.80
CA GLU A 18 14.92 12.74 9.97
C GLU A 18 14.53 13.57 8.75
N CYS A 19 13.91 14.71 8.98
CA CYS A 19 13.64 15.71 7.96
C CYS A 19 14.87 16.58 7.79
N VAL A 20 15.60 16.39 6.69
CA VAL A 20 16.79 17.18 6.36
C VAL A 20 16.42 18.28 5.38
N GLY A 21 16.43 19.53 5.79
CA GLY A 21 16.09 20.66 4.94
C GLY A 21 15.27 21.71 5.67
N ASN A 22 14.72 22.65 4.91
CA ASN A 22 13.94 23.77 5.43
C ASN A 22 12.43 23.62 5.17
N GLU A 23 12.01 22.52 4.54
CA GLU A 23 10.61 22.24 4.20
C GLU A 23 10.08 21.12 5.10
N ASP A 24 8.79 21.12 5.39
CA ASP A 24 8.14 20.07 6.15
C ASP A 24 8.15 18.76 5.35
N CYS A 25 8.41 17.66 6.05
CA CYS A 25 8.36 16.31 5.48
C CYS A 25 7.10 15.60 5.98
N TYR A 26 6.36 15.03 5.05
CA TYR A 26 5.17 14.22 5.35
C TYR A 26 5.37 12.80 4.85
N TRP A 27 5.06 11.81 5.69
CA TRP A 27 5.00 10.40 5.33
C TRP A 27 3.81 9.75 6.02
N MET A 28 3.44 8.58 5.56
CA MET A 28 2.37 7.79 6.14
C MET A 28 2.91 6.41 6.48
N ASP A 29 2.68 5.97 7.71
CA ASP A 29 3.04 4.63 8.18
C ASP A 29 1.84 3.70 8.07
N PHE A 30 2.08 2.51 7.50
CA PHE A 30 1.13 1.39 7.47
C PHE A 30 1.69 0.28 8.35
N LEU A 31 0.92 -0.13 9.34
CA LEU A 31 1.40 -0.98 10.40
C LEU A 31 0.51 -2.23 10.56
N ASP A 32 1.14 -3.37 10.84
CA ASP A 32 0.47 -4.61 11.25
C ASP A 32 0.25 -4.68 12.79
N VAL A 33 0.35 -3.54 13.46
CA VAL A 33 0.17 -3.39 14.91
C VAL A 33 -1.10 -4.05 15.45
N PRO A 34 -2.26 -4.01 14.78
CA PRO A 34 -3.45 -4.72 15.27
C PRO A 34 -3.25 -6.23 15.41
N LEU A 35 -2.56 -6.86 14.45
CA LEU A 35 -2.22 -8.29 14.50
C LEU A 35 -1.22 -8.57 15.61
N VAL A 36 -0.15 -7.78 15.67
CA VAL A 36 0.92 -7.93 16.68
C VAL A 36 0.35 -7.72 18.08
N HIS A 37 -0.51 -6.72 18.25
CA HIS A 37 -1.17 -6.46 19.54
C HIS A 37 -2.10 -7.60 19.98
N LEU A 38 -2.89 -8.16 19.03
CA LEU A 38 -3.80 -9.26 19.31
C LEU A 38 -3.07 -10.52 19.76
N LEU A 39 -1.92 -10.82 19.18
CA LEU A 39 -1.11 -12.01 19.49
C LEU A 39 -0.14 -11.79 20.66
N GLU A 40 -0.04 -10.57 21.18
CA GLU A 40 0.79 -10.16 22.34
C GLU A 40 2.31 -10.43 22.22
N PRO A 41 2.96 -10.56 21.05
CA PRO A 41 4.41 -10.70 20.94
C PRO A 41 5.14 -9.36 21.04
N MET A 42 4.45 -8.29 21.45
CA MET A 42 4.99 -6.92 21.46
C MET A 42 5.87 -6.65 22.65
N PHE A 43 7.05 -6.13 22.39
CA PHE A 43 7.79 -5.30 23.32
C PHE A 43 8.50 -4.16 22.58
N PHE A 44 8.88 -3.14 23.31
CA PHE A 44 9.61 -2.01 22.78
C PHE A 44 10.99 -1.95 23.43
N GLU A 45 12.02 -1.88 22.59
CA GLU A 45 13.40 -1.70 23.03
C GLU A 45 13.97 -0.43 22.38
N ARG A 46 14.47 0.46 23.20
CA ARG A 46 15.12 1.68 22.69
C ARG A 46 16.51 1.36 22.15
N HIS A 47 16.88 2.01 21.06
CA HIS A 47 18.26 1.94 20.58
C HIS A 47 19.22 2.39 21.67
N PRO A 48 20.29 1.62 21.97
CA PRO A 48 21.21 1.90 23.10
C PRO A 48 21.90 3.26 22.99
N ASP A 49 22.22 3.69 21.76
CA ASP A 49 22.89 4.98 21.49
C ASP A 49 21.88 6.10 21.16
N GLY A 50 20.58 5.87 21.31
CA GLY A 50 19.54 6.82 20.92
C GLY A 50 19.31 6.82 19.42
N LEU A 51 19.72 7.86 18.70
CA LEU A 51 19.59 7.95 17.25
C LEU A 51 20.76 7.23 16.55
N GLU A 52 20.48 6.43 15.51
CA GLU A 52 21.52 5.82 14.67
C GLU A 52 22.31 6.92 13.93
N SER A 53 23.59 7.00 14.19
CA SER A 53 24.47 8.04 13.61
C SER A 53 25.19 7.60 12.34
N LYS A 54 25.20 6.28 12.04
CA LYS A 54 25.87 5.73 10.87
C LYS A 54 24.88 5.49 9.74
N ILE A 55 24.66 6.51 8.94
CA ILE A 55 23.79 6.42 7.77
C ILE A 55 24.63 5.98 6.56
N GLN A 56 24.22 4.91 5.91
CA GLN A 56 24.77 4.49 4.61
C GLN A 56 23.73 4.79 3.53
N ASN A 57 24.10 5.59 2.55
CA ASN A 57 23.31 5.78 1.35
C ASN A 57 23.53 4.58 0.42
N LEU A 58 22.54 3.72 0.32
CA LEU A 58 22.55 2.60 -0.62
C LEU A 58 21.90 3.03 -1.93
N THR A 59 22.56 2.78 -3.04
CA THR A 59 22.01 2.98 -4.39
C THR A 59 20.93 1.93 -4.70
N GLU A 60 21.11 0.73 -4.16
CA GLU A 60 20.13 -0.36 -4.25
C GLU A 60 19.84 -0.87 -2.82
N ALA A 61 18.60 -0.81 -2.42
CA ALA A 61 18.13 -1.32 -1.14
C ALA A 61 16.88 -2.19 -1.37
N PRO A 62 16.89 -3.47 -0.98
CA PRO A 62 15.74 -4.37 -1.22
C PRO A 62 14.47 -3.96 -0.48
N LEU A 63 14.60 -3.06 0.50
CA LEU A 63 13.50 -2.55 1.31
C LEU A 63 12.97 -1.19 0.82
N VAL A 64 13.45 -0.71 -0.33
CA VAL A 64 13.05 0.59 -0.89
C VAL A 64 12.53 0.40 -2.32
N PHE A 65 11.31 0.83 -2.55
CA PHE A 65 10.69 0.90 -3.87
C PHE A 65 10.67 2.35 -4.30
N ARG A 66 11.60 2.72 -5.18
CA ARG A 66 11.70 4.08 -5.71
C ARG A 66 10.52 4.37 -6.62
N TRP A 67 10.00 5.58 -6.52
CA TRP A 67 8.87 6.01 -7.35
C TRP A 67 9.16 5.89 -8.85
N GLU A 68 10.34 6.33 -9.29
CA GLU A 68 10.75 6.26 -10.69
C GLU A 68 10.80 4.82 -11.20
N ASP A 69 11.36 3.89 -10.43
CA ASP A 69 11.44 2.46 -10.78
C ASP A 69 10.05 1.82 -10.82
N THR A 70 9.18 2.23 -9.89
CA THR A 70 7.79 1.79 -9.84
C THR A 70 7.01 2.24 -11.07
N LEU A 71 7.17 3.50 -11.50
CA LEU A 71 6.57 4.01 -12.73
C LEU A 71 7.07 3.26 -13.96
N GLN A 72 8.39 3.04 -14.08
CA GLN A 72 8.96 2.27 -15.18
C GLN A 72 8.38 0.85 -15.26
N LYS A 73 8.19 0.19 -14.13
CA LYS A 73 7.56 -1.14 -14.08
C LYS A 73 6.10 -1.09 -14.52
N LEU A 74 5.34 -0.09 -14.09
CA LEU A 74 3.96 0.11 -14.55
C LEU A 74 3.92 0.37 -16.05
N ASP A 75 4.81 1.22 -16.59
CA ASP A 75 4.88 1.53 -18.02
C ASP A 75 5.26 0.31 -18.88
N ALA A 76 5.99 -0.64 -18.32
CA ALA A 76 6.39 -1.86 -19.00
C ALA A 76 5.27 -2.93 -19.09
N ILE A 77 4.17 -2.77 -18.35
CA ILE A 77 3.05 -3.71 -18.38
C ILE A 77 2.24 -3.46 -19.65
N SER A 78 2.21 -4.45 -20.52
CA SER A 78 1.36 -4.48 -21.71
C SER A 78 0.03 -5.23 -21.51
N ASP A 79 -0.06 -6.02 -20.44
CA ASP A 79 -1.26 -6.79 -20.08
C ASP A 79 -2.20 -5.90 -19.27
N THR A 80 -3.44 -5.77 -19.72
CA THR A 80 -4.49 -4.97 -19.14
C THR A 80 -5.64 -5.83 -18.60
N ASP A 81 -5.42 -7.13 -18.44
CA ASP A 81 -6.45 -8.08 -18.00
C ASP A 81 -6.61 -8.17 -16.49
N PHE A 82 -6.30 -7.07 -15.79
CA PHE A 82 -6.50 -6.96 -14.36
C PHE A 82 -7.93 -6.48 -14.06
N THR A 83 -8.62 -7.22 -13.21
CA THR A 83 -9.98 -6.83 -12.79
C THR A 83 -9.98 -5.69 -11.76
N GLU A 84 -8.86 -5.48 -11.08
CA GLU A 84 -8.73 -4.52 -9.98
C GLU A 84 -8.27 -3.13 -10.40
N ALA A 85 -7.62 -2.99 -11.56
CA ALA A 85 -7.10 -1.74 -12.12
C ALA A 85 -6.74 -1.95 -13.60
N ASP A 86 -6.45 -0.87 -14.33
CA ASP A 86 -5.94 -0.99 -15.72
C ASP A 86 -4.53 -1.60 -15.75
N GLN A 87 -3.71 -1.29 -14.72
CA GLN A 87 -2.39 -1.90 -14.52
C GLN A 87 -2.16 -2.11 -13.02
N LEU A 88 -1.50 -3.23 -12.69
CA LEU A 88 -1.20 -3.60 -11.30
C LEU A 88 0.18 -4.25 -11.23
N ILE A 89 0.98 -3.84 -10.25
CA ILE A 89 2.24 -4.51 -9.89
C ILE A 89 2.28 -4.78 -8.39
N GLU A 90 2.85 -5.92 -8.02
CA GLU A 90 3.20 -6.21 -6.64
C GLU A 90 4.59 -5.65 -6.32
N LEU A 91 4.72 -4.99 -5.17
CA LEU A 91 5.98 -4.47 -4.65
C LEU A 91 6.54 -5.42 -3.59
N GLY A 92 7.60 -6.13 -3.92
CA GLY A 92 8.06 -7.27 -3.15
C GLY A 92 7.24 -8.51 -3.54
N SER A 93 7.29 -9.59 -2.77
CA SER A 93 6.49 -10.77 -3.16
C SER A 93 6.44 -11.83 -2.04
N PRO A 94 5.61 -11.68 -1.04
CA PRO A 94 5.03 -10.44 -0.50
C PRO A 94 6.10 -9.49 0.08
N ALA A 95 5.73 -8.23 0.29
CA ALA A 95 6.64 -7.22 0.85
C ALA A 95 7.11 -7.59 2.27
N LEU A 96 6.18 -8.04 3.12
CA LEU A 96 6.41 -8.60 4.45
C LEU A 96 5.50 -9.82 4.64
N ASP A 97 5.80 -10.66 5.63
CA ASP A 97 4.98 -11.85 5.94
C ASP A 97 3.53 -11.51 6.33
N SER A 98 3.30 -10.31 6.85
CA SER A 98 1.99 -9.83 7.29
C SER A 98 1.35 -8.81 6.32
N ILE A 99 2.11 -8.25 5.40
CA ILE A 99 1.67 -7.16 4.52
C ILE A 99 2.13 -7.43 3.08
N ALA A 100 1.19 -7.32 2.13
CA ALA A 100 1.49 -7.20 0.71
C ALA A 100 1.20 -5.79 0.21
N LEU A 101 1.98 -5.34 -0.76
CA LEU A 101 1.91 -4.02 -1.36
C LEU A 101 1.69 -4.13 -2.86
N TYR A 102 0.73 -3.37 -3.38
CA TYR A 102 0.46 -3.31 -4.81
C TYR A 102 0.34 -1.86 -5.25
N MET A 103 0.91 -1.56 -6.41
CA MET A 103 0.68 -0.28 -7.07
C MET A 103 -0.34 -0.48 -8.19
N LEU A 104 -1.43 0.27 -8.14
CA LEU A 104 -2.54 0.22 -9.08
C LEU A 104 -2.57 1.51 -9.90
N ARG A 105 -2.70 1.38 -11.22
CA ARG A 105 -2.90 2.53 -12.12
C ARG A 105 -4.26 2.45 -12.79
N PHE A 106 -4.91 3.58 -12.87
CA PHE A 106 -6.20 3.79 -13.52
C PHE A 106 -6.09 4.90 -14.56
N SER A 107 -6.66 4.70 -15.72
CA SER A 107 -6.89 5.76 -16.70
C SER A 107 -8.11 6.60 -16.31
N ALA A 108 -8.16 7.84 -16.74
CA ALA A 108 -9.33 8.70 -16.52
C ALA A 108 -10.61 8.03 -17.04
N GLY A 109 -11.63 7.95 -16.18
CA GLY A 109 -12.93 7.34 -16.48
C GLY A 109 -12.96 5.82 -16.30
N SER A 110 -11.84 5.15 -15.97
CA SER A 110 -11.85 3.71 -15.72
C SER A 110 -12.39 3.34 -14.33
N SER A 111 -12.79 2.09 -14.18
CA SER A 111 -13.28 1.53 -12.92
C SER A 111 -12.70 0.15 -12.70
N SER A 112 -12.43 -0.19 -11.45
CA SER A 112 -12.17 -1.58 -11.07
C SER A 112 -13.43 -2.43 -11.17
N ALA A 113 -13.28 -3.76 -11.17
CA ALA A 113 -14.38 -4.65 -10.83
C ALA A 113 -14.86 -4.38 -9.40
N LYS A 114 -16.11 -4.75 -9.12
CA LYS A 114 -16.64 -4.75 -7.76
C LYS A 114 -16.20 -6.00 -7.01
N ILE A 115 -15.39 -5.79 -5.99
CA ILE A 115 -14.70 -6.87 -5.25
C ILE A 115 -15.20 -6.93 -3.81
N GLN A 116 -15.19 -8.13 -3.25
CA GLN A 116 -15.41 -8.42 -1.83
C GLN A 116 -14.37 -9.44 -1.39
N THR A 117 -13.57 -9.11 -0.36
CA THR A 117 -12.51 -10.00 0.14
C THR A 117 -12.46 -10.03 1.66
N THR A 118 -11.97 -11.14 2.23
CA THR A 118 -11.72 -11.26 3.67
C THR A 118 -10.48 -10.51 4.13
N ALA A 119 -9.56 -10.15 3.23
CA ALA A 119 -8.44 -9.29 3.56
C ALA A 119 -8.91 -7.85 3.81
N ASN A 120 -8.27 -7.17 4.76
CA ASN A 120 -8.39 -5.74 4.90
C ASN A 120 -7.51 -5.05 3.85
N ASN A 121 -7.97 -3.91 3.34
CA ASN A 121 -7.21 -3.12 2.38
C ASN A 121 -7.20 -1.66 2.80
N ILE A 122 -6.05 -1.02 2.65
CA ILE A 122 -5.91 0.43 2.72
C ILE A 122 -5.34 0.89 1.39
N PHE A 123 -5.96 1.89 0.80
CA PHE A 123 -5.47 2.52 -0.43
C PHE A 123 -5.01 3.93 -0.12
N ALA A 124 -3.76 4.25 -0.47
CA ALA A 124 -3.24 5.61 -0.43
C ALA A 124 -3.20 6.18 -1.85
N VAL A 125 -3.73 7.37 -2.04
CA VAL A 125 -3.78 8.05 -3.33
C VAL A 125 -2.45 8.76 -3.58
N ILE A 126 -1.63 8.20 -4.48
CA ILE A 126 -0.32 8.76 -4.85
C ILE A 126 -0.47 9.80 -5.96
N LYS A 127 -1.46 9.64 -6.83
CA LYS A 127 -1.75 10.56 -7.93
C LYS A 127 -3.21 10.49 -8.32
N GLY A 128 -3.77 11.62 -8.77
CA GLY A 128 -5.10 11.70 -9.36
C GLY A 128 -6.21 11.88 -8.33
N GLU A 129 -7.44 11.70 -8.82
CA GLU A 129 -8.68 11.85 -8.06
C GLU A 129 -9.76 10.90 -8.59
N GLY A 130 -10.73 10.60 -7.73
CA GLY A 130 -11.82 9.71 -8.07
C GLY A 130 -12.76 9.46 -6.90
N LYS A 131 -13.42 8.32 -6.92
CA LYS A 131 -14.30 7.87 -5.84
C LYS A 131 -14.19 6.35 -5.64
N THR A 132 -14.48 5.92 -4.43
CA THR A 132 -14.65 4.50 -4.08
C THR A 132 -16.05 4.30 -3.53
N THR A 133 -16.79 3.35 -4.10
CA THR A 133 -18.07 2.91 -3.55
C THR A 133 -17.81 1.73 -2.62
N ILE A 134 -18.18 1.86 -1.34
CA ILE A 134 -18.07 0.79 -0.32
C ILE A 134 -19.48 0.47 0.19
N ASP A 135 -19.96 -0.75 -0.02
CA ASP A 135 -21.32 -1.18 0.35
C ASP A 135 -22.41 -0.19 -0.10
N GLY A 136 -22.27 0.41 -1.28
CA GLY A 136 -23.19 1.35 -1.87
C GLY A 136 -22.99 2.82 -1.45
N ASN A 137 -22.08 3.12 -0.53
CA ASN A 137 -21.75 4.48 -0.13
C ASN A 137 -20.55 4.98 -0.93
N GLU A 138 -20.61 6.19 -1.46
CA GLU A 138 -19.53 6.81 -2.23
C GLU A 138 -18.64 7.69 -1.35
N PHE A 139 -17.33 7.52 -1.53
CA PHE A 139 -16.26 8.29 -0.88
C PHE A 139 -15.36 8.87 -1.97
N SER A 140 -15.35 10.18 -2.12
CA SER A 140 -14.41 10.86 -3.03
C SER A 140 -13.04 10.91 -2.43
N TRP A 141 -12.01 10.86 -3.28
CA TRP A 141 -10.62 10.93 -2.89
C TRP A 141 -9.77 11.70 -3.90
N SER A 142 -8.67 12.25 -3.43
CA SER A 142 -7.66 12.98 -4.18
C SER A 142 -6.26 12.66 -3.66
N PHE A 143 -5.23 13.20 -4.31
CA PHE A 143 -3.84 13.03 -3.86
C PHE A 143 -3.67 13.26 -2.35
N GLY A 144 -3.03 12.32 -1.67
CA GLY A 144 -2.75 12.34 -0.25
C GLY A 144 -3.84 11.72 0.64
N ASP A 145 -5.01 11.41 0.08
CA ASP A 145 -6.06 10.73 0.84
C ASP A 145 -5.79 9.25 1.01
N THR A 146 -6.42 8.66 2.03
CA THR A 146 -6.43 7.22 2.28
C THR A 146 -7.84 6.70 2.41
N ILE A 147 -8.06 5.50 1.84
CA ILE A 147 -9.36 4.81 1.87
C ILE A 147 -9.14 3.46 2.57
N ALA A 148 -9.80 3.25 3.71
CA ALA A 148 -9.79 1.98 4.41
C ALA A 148 -11.01 1.14 4.03
N ILE A 149 -10.77 -0.10 3.61
CA ILE A 149 -11.80 -1.08 3.27
C ILE A 149 -11.67 -2.27 4.21
N PRO A 150 -12.55 -2.36 5.23
CA PRO A 150 -12.55 -3.48 6.16
C PRO A 150 -12.89 -4.80 5.47
N SER A 151 -12.47 -5.90 6.12
CA SER A 151 -12.78 -7.26 5.72
C SER A 151 -14.24 -7.45 5.32
N TRP A 152 -14.45 -8.14 4.22
CA TRP A 152 -15.74 -8.55 3.67
C TRP A 152 -16.70 -7.42 3.28
N ARG A 153 -16.21 -6.18 3.11
CA ARG A 153 -16.98 -5.09 2.50
C ARG A 153 -16.82 -5.14 0.98
N SER A 154 -17.92 -4.93 0.25
CA SER A 154 -17.85 -4.79 -1.19
C SER A 154 -17.30 -3.42 -1.57
N TYR A 155 -16.41 -3.34 -2.54
CA TYR A 155 -15.88 -2.06 -3.00
C TYR A 155 -15.62 -2.03 -4.49
N GLN A 156 -15.61 -0.83 -5.05
CA GLN A 156 -15.29 -0.53 -6.43
C GLN A 156 -14.66 0.86 -6.50
N HIS A 157 -13.54 0.98 -7.20
CA HIS A 157 -12.90 2.26 -7.49
C HIS A 157 -13.38 2.80 -8.84
N HIS A 158 -13.49 4.12 -8.94
CA HIS A 158 -13.71 4.84 -10.19
C HIS A 158 -12.78 6.06 -10.22
N ALA A 159 -11.88 6.10 -11.19
CA ALA A 159 -10.94 7.20 -11.37
C ALA A 159 -11.57 8.31 -12.23
N SER A 160 -11.62 9.54 -11.73
CA SER A 160 -12.09 10.71 -12.48
C SER A 160 -10.97 11.32 -13.35
N SER A 161 -9.72 11.09 -12.99
CA SER A 161 -8.51 11.44 -13.74
C SER A 161 -7.55 10.25 -13.77
N ASP A 162 -6.46 10.35 -14.52
CA ASP A 162 -5.38 9.36 -14.43
C ASP A 162 -4.88 9.27 -12.98
N ALA A 163 -4.98 8.11 -12.37
CA ALA A 163 -4.72 7.90 -10.95
C ALA A 163 -3.75 6.75 -10.67
N ILE A 164 -3.01 6.88 -9.57
CA ILE A 164 -2.17 5.82 -9.04
C ILE A 164 -2.44 5.69 -7.53
N LEU A 165 -2.77 4.48 -7.12
CA LEU A 165 -3.06 4.12 -5.73
C LEU A 165 -2.08 3.06 -5.25
N LEU A 166 -1.54 3.23 -4.04
CA LEU A 166 -0.85 2.18 -3.31
C LEU A 166 -1.89 1.40 -2.50
N ARG A 167 -2.03 0.09 -2.76
CA ARG A 167 -2.79 -0.82 -1.90
C ARG A 167 -1.85 -1.48 -0.90
N VAL A 168 -2.22 -1.41 0.36
CA VAL A 168 -1.61 -2.13 1.49
C VAL A 168 -2.64 -3.10 2.03
N THR A 169 -2.30 -4.39 2.14
CA THR A 169 -3.25 -5.44 2.51
C THR A 169 -2.63 -6.48 3.43
N ASP A 170 -3.45 -7.04 4.34
CA ASP A 170 -3.10 -8.17 5.20
C ASP A 170 -3.38 -9.54 4.55
N ALA A 171 -3.57 -9.57 3.23
CA ALA A 171 -3.82 -10.80 2.48
C ALA A 171 -2.83 -11.94 2.79
N PRO A 172 -1.51 -11.71 2.96
CA PRO A 172 -0.56 -12.77 3.31
C PRO A 172 -0.92 -13.51 4.60
N VAL A 173 -1.44 -12.80 5.60
CA VAL A 173 -1.91 -13.42 6.85
C VAL A 173 -3.13 -14.30 6.58
N MET A 174 -4.09 -13.78 5.81
CA MET A 174 -5.30 -14.53 5.45
C MET A 174 -4.97 -15.78 4.62
N GLU A 175 -4.02 -15.69 3.71
CA GLU A 175 -3.53 -16.83 2.93
C GLU A 175 -2.87 -17.88 3.81
N LYS A 176 -1.97 -17.47 4.70
CA LYS A 176 -1.21 -18.36 5.58
C LYS A 176 -2.11 -19.23 6.46
N PHE A 177 -3.26 -18.70 6.87
CA PHE A 177 -4.25 -19.42 7.67
C PHE A 177 -5.39 -20.01 6.82
N ASN A 178 -5.32 -19.95 5.50
CA ASN A 178 -6.38 -20.38 4.58
C ASN A 178 -7.72 -19.68 4.83
N TRP A 179 -7.69 -18.43 5.23
CA TRP A 179 -8.85 -17.58 5.47
C TRP A 179 -9.16 -16.65 4.31
N LEU A 180 -8.25 -16.51 3.34
CA LEU A 180 -8.48 -15.64 2.18
C LEU A 180 -9.64 -16.15 1.33
N ARG A 181 -10.63 -15.29 1.12
CA ARG A 181 -11.74 -15.49 0.20
C ARG A 181 -11.95 -14.20 -0.56
N THR A 182 -12.05 -14.28 -1.87
CA THR A 182 -12.31 -13.13 -2.73
C THR A 182 -13.45 -13.48 -3.69
N LYS A 183 -14.34 -12.52 -3.92
CA LYS A 183 -15.41 -12.60 -4.90
C LYS A 183 -15.31 -11.40 -5.83
N ASN A 184 -15.45 -11.64 -7.13
CA ASN A 184 -15.80 -10.63 -8.11
C ASN A 184 -17.34 -10.62 -8.17
N LEU A 185 -17.95 -9.45 -7.91
CA LEU A 185 -19.42 -9.29 -7.85
C LEU A 185 -20.01 -8.84 -9.19
N ASP A 186 -19.15 -8.57 -10.19
CA ASP A 186 -19.56 -8.24 -11.57
C ASP A 186 -19.55 -9.48 -12.49
N ALA A 187 -19.10 -10.66 -11.96
CA ALA A 187 -18.95 -11.91 -12.70
C ALA A 187 -20.21 -12.80 -12.60
#